data_a9c2686be358a18f9708136caa9a3582
#
_entry.id   a9c2686be358a18f9708136caa9a3582
#
_cell.length_a   1.000
_cell.length_b   1.000
_cell.length_c   1.000
_cell.angle_alpha   90.00
_cell.angle_beta   90.00
_cell.angle_gamma   90.00
#
_symmetry.space_group_name_H-M   'P 1'
#
loop_
_entity.id
_entity.type
_entity.pdbx_description
1 polymer ?
#
loop_
_entity_poly.entity_id
_entity_poly.type
_entity_poly.pdbx_seq_one_letter_code
_entity_poly.pdbx_strand_id
1 'polypeptide(L)'
;MASDFGRALPTAFSVPLEREPLRASANEALIVPAQVNYVGKGCNIYDLGYTWHGSAHVITRHLRMGWLWDQVRVQGGAYGAFCALDRMSGSLALVSYRDPNVEKTLATYDATADYLRKLDLSDRDLTLAIVGAIGDLDTYLLPDARGAASLSRHLTDDRDDLRQQMREEILGTTRRHFTEFADVMAEAAKAGTVCVLGGSAAENAATEHGWTKKKVL
;
A
#
# COMPACT_ATOMS: atom_id res chain seq x y z
N MET A 1 -26.01 27.53 -2.74
CA MET A 1 -24.79 27.43 -3.61
C MET A 1 -24.48 25.99 -4.04
N ALA A 2 -24.16 25.03 -3.16
CA ALA A 2 -23.89 23.64 -3.61
C ALA A 2 -25.09 22.96 -4.25
N SER A 3 -26.32 23.14 -3.71
CA SER A 3 -27.55 22.62 -4.28
C SER A 3 -27.89 23.22 -5.63
N ASP A 4 -27.56 24.48 -5.87
CA ASP A 4 -27.84 25.17 -7.13
C ASP A 4 -26.87 24.75 -8.22
N PHE A 5 -25.60 24.51 -7.84
CA PHE A 5 -24.60 23.92 -8.71
C PHE A 5 -25.00 22.49 -9.14
N GLY A 6 -25.42 21.65 -8.18
CA GLY A 6 -25.89 20.29 -8.50
C GLY A 6 -27.10 20.26 -9.45
N ARG A 7 -28.02 21.22 -9.33
CA ARG A 7 -29.17 21.35 -10.25
C ARG A 7 -28.79 21.85 -11.66
N ALA A 8 -27.68 22.55 -11.78
CA ALA A 8 -27.17 23.06 -13.05
C ALA A 8 -26.36 22.01 -13.84
N LEU A 9 -26.00 20.88 -13.22
CA LEU A 9 -25.31 19.80 -13.94
C LEU A 9 -26.28 19.07 -14.84
N PRO A 10 -25.84 18.68 -16.07
CA PRO A 10 -26.67 17.90 -16.97
C PRO A 10 -27.06 16.57 -16.33
N THR A 11 -28.35 16.27 -16.30
CA THR A 11 -28.85 14.96 -15.86
C THR A 11 -28.62 13.95 -16.98
N ALA A 12 -27.84 12.94 -16.73
CA ALA A 12 -27.69 11.77 -17.60
C ALA A 12 -28.33 10.55 -16.91
N PHE A 13 -28.93 9.68 -17.71
CA PHE A 13 -29.35 8.37 -17.21
C PHE A 13 -28.09 7.57 -16.84
N SER A 14 -28.09 6.95 -15.65
CA SER A 14 -27.03 6.01 -15.29
C SER A 14 -27.14 4.79 -16.20
N VAL A 15 -26.16 4.59 -17.06
CA VAL A 15 -25.99 3.33 -17.79
C VAL A 15 -25.15 2.43 -16.91
N PRO A 16 -25.66 1.27 -16.48
CA PRO A 16 -24.83 0.30 -15.77
C PRO A 16 -23.67 -0.08 -16.71
N LEU A 17 -22.45 0.28 -16.33
CA LEU A 17 -21.25 -0.20 -17.00
C LEU A 17 -20.96 -1.59 -16.40
N GLU A 18 -21.34 -2.64 -17.11
CA GLU A 18 -20.79 -3.97 -16.87
C GLU A 18 -19.29 -3.91 -17.21
N ARG A 19 -18.48 -3.69 -16.19
CA ARG A 19 -17.03 -3.81 -16.31
C ARG A 19 -16.64 -5.17 -15.76
N GLU A 20 -16.16 -6.04 -16.61
CA GLU A 20 -15.39 -7.18 -16.11
C GLU A 20 -14.17 -6.62 -15.37
N PRO A 21 -13.93 -7.04 -14.10
CA PRO A 21 -12.75 -6.59 -13.39
C PRO A 21 -11.50 -7.09 -14.15
N LEU A 22 -10.63 -6.14 -14.52
CA LEU A 22 -9.31 -6.48 -15.03
C LEU A 22 -8.55 -7.22 -13.93
N ARG A 23 -8.47 -8.52 -14.03
CA ARG A 23 -7.64 -9.33 -13.13
C ARG A 23 -6.22 -9.28 -13.67
N ALA A 24 -5.28 -8.73 -12.89
CA ALA A 24 -3.88 -9.00 -13.10
C ALA A 24 -3.67 -10.50 -12.78
N SER A 25 -3.54 -11.30 -13.82
CA SER A 25 -3.54 -12.77 -13.68
C SER A 25 -2.12 -13.36 -13.59
N ALA A 26 -1.08 -12.56 -13.78
CA ALA A 26 0.29 -13.06 -13.81
C ALA A 26 1.29 -11.96 -13.42
N ASN A 27 2.44 -12.39 -12.92
CA ASN A 27 3.58 -11.52 -12.72
C ASN A 27 4.07 -10.98 -14.07
N GLU A 28 4.44 -9.70 -14.10
CA GLU A 28 4.85 -9.06 -15.34
C GLU A 28 6.04 -8.12 -15.17
N ALA A 29 6.81 -7.96 -16.24
CA ALA A 29 7.84 -6.94 -16.37
C ALA A 29 7.55 -6.04 -17.58
N LEU A 30 7.50 -4.75 -17.30
CA LEU A 30 7.37 -3.69 -18.29
C LEU A 30 8.77 -3.20 -18.63
N ILE A 31 9.23 -3.50 -19.85
CA ILE A 31 10.62 -3.26 -20.24
C ILE A 31 10.75 -1.90 -20.89
N VAL A 32 11.61 -1.06 -20.32
CA VAL A 32 11.94 0.29 -20.76
C VAL A 32 13.47 0.47 -20.73
N PRO A 33 14.06 1.38 -21.53
CA PRO A 33 15.49 1.65 -21.52
C PRO A 33 15.89 2.48 -20.28
N ALA A 34 15.92 1.84 -19.10
CA ALA A 34 16.25 2.47 -17.82
C ALA A 34 17.33 1.68 -17.09
N GLN A 35 18.13 2.41 -16.28
CA GLN A 35 19.17 1.82 -15.42
C GLN A 35 18.67 1.49 -14.01
N VAL A 36 17.47 1.92 -13.68
CA VAL A 36 16.82 1.71 -12.38
C VAL A 36 15.45 1.09 -12.60
N ASN A 37 14.94 0.43 -11.56
CA ASN A 37 13.68 -0.27 -11.62
C ASN A 37 12.66 0.36 -10.67
N TYR A 38 11.40 0.06 -10.92
CA TYR A 38 10.27 0.27 -10.02
C TYR A 38 9.72 -1.13 -9.74
N VAL A 39 9.88 -1.59 -8.52
CA VAL A 39 9.52 -2.97 -8.15
C VAL A 39 8.29 -2.92 -7.27
N GLY A 40 7.22 -3.56 -7.71
CA GLY A 40 5.98 -3.67 -6.97
C GLY A 40 5.59 -5.12 -6.73
N LYS A 41 5.09 -5.40 -5.51
CA LYS A 41 4.42 -6.65 -5.16
C LYS A 41 3.19 -6.33 -4.32
N GLY A 42 2.02 -6.84 -4.70
CA GLY A 42 0.79 -6.52 -3.98
C GLY A 42 -0.34 -7.49 -4.24
N CYS A 43 -1.35 -7.42 -3.39
CA CYS A 43 -2.59 -8.19 -3.48
C CYS A 43 -3.73 -7.45 -2.79
N ASN A 44 -4.94 -7.98 -2.93
CA ASN A 44 -6.06 -7.58 -2.10
C ASN A 44 -6.08 -8.46 -0.84
N ILE A 45 -5.80 -7.86 0.33
CA ILE A 45 -5.76 -8.62 1.58
C ILE A 45 -7.17 -8.99 2.11
N TYR A 46 -8.23 -8.34 1.63
CA TYR A 46 -9.59 -8.75 1.96
C TYR A 46 -9.96 -10.06 1.30
N ASP A 47 -9.45 -10.33 0.09
CA ASP A 47 -9.60 -11.63 -0.56
C ASP A 47 -8.86 -12.76 0.19
N LEU A 48 -7.90 -12.40 1.06
CA LEU A 48 -7.19 -13.33 1.95
C LEU A 48 -7.87 -13.48 3.33
N GLY A 49 -9.05 -12.88 3.51
CA GLY A 49 -9.83 -12.97 4.74
C GLY A 49 -9.45 -11.94 5.81
N TYR A 50 -8.61 -10.96 5.50
CA TYR A 50 -8.31 -9.89 6.45
C TYR A 50 -9.52 -8.98 6.64
N THR A 51 -9.84 -8.66 7.88
CA THR A 51 -10.81 -7.63 8.23
C THR A 51 -10.06 -6.38 8.68
N TRP A 52 -10.43 -5.23 8.12
CA TRP A 52 -9.75 -3.97 8.45
C TRP A 52 -9.76 -3.70 9.96
N HIS A 53 -8.63 -3.28 10.45
CA HIS A 53 -8.44 -2.75 11.79
C HIS A 53 -7.43 -1.59 11.74
N GLY A 54 -7.67 -0.52 12.49
CA GLY A 54 -6.84 0.69 12.44
C GLY A 54 -5.35 0.47 12.76
N SER A 55 -5.01 -0.59 13.50
CA SER A 55 -3.60 -0.97 13.73
C SER A 55 -2.80 -1.21 12.46
N ALA A 56 -3.45 -1.61 11.36
CA ALA A 56 -2.78 -1.78 10.08
C ALA A 56 -2.12 -0.50 9.58
N HIS A 57 -2.72 0.66 9.89
CA HIS A 57 -2.14 1.96 9.54
C HIS A 57 -0.83 2.22 10.30
N VAL A 58 -0.79 1.85 11.60
CA VAL A 58 0.43 1.95 12.42
C VAL A 58 1.52 1.03 11.88
N ILE A 59 1.16 -0.22 11.55
CA ILE A 59 2.09 -1.25 11.12
C ILE A 59 2.67 -0.93 9.74
N THR A 60 1.83 -0.56 8.77
CA THR A 60 2.29 -0.21 7.41
C THR A 60 3.20 1.03 7.42
N ARG A 61 2.87 2.02 8.29
CA ARG A 61 3.75 3.16 8.52
C ARG A 61 5.08 2.74 9.14
N HIS A 62 5.07 1.87 10.15
CA HIS A 62 6.28 1.34 10.76
C HIS A 62 7.16 0.60 9.74
N LEU A 63 6.56 -0.24 8.90
CA LEU A 63 7.29 -0.94 7.83
C LEU A 63 7.93 0.05 6.85
N ARG A 64 7.21 1.08 6.44
CA ARG A 64 7.71 2.13 5.52
C ARG A 64 8.89 2.90 6.10
N MET A 65 8.80 3.30 7.37
CA MET A 65 9.78 4.18 8.02
C MET A 65 10.98 3.43 8.65
N GLY A 66 10.86 2.11 8.86
CA GLY A 66 11.89 1.25 9.44
C GLY A 66 12.36 0.20 8.44
N TRP A 67 11.71 -0.95 8.41
CA TRP A 67 12.13 -2.14 7.66
C TRP A 67 12.45 -1.87 6.19
N LEU A 68 11.50 -1.29 5.45
CA LEU A 68 11.69 -1.02 4.02
C LEU A 68 12.71 0.10 3.79
N TRP A 69 12.70 1.12 4.65
CA TRP A 69 13.69 2.18 4.60
C TRP A 69 15.10 1.63 4.74
N ASP A 70 15.35 0.79 5.74
CA ASP A 70 16.68 0.26 6.02
C ASP A 70 17.12 -0.75 4.95
N GLN A 71 16.27 -1.72 4.61
CA GLN A 71 16.67 -2.82 3.73
C GLN A 71 16.69 -2.42 2.25
N VAL A 72 15.67 -1.71 1.79
CA VAL A 72 15.51 -1.40 0.36
C VAL A 72 16.21 -0.09 0.00
N ARG A 73 16.08 0.94 0.84
CA ARG A 73 16.70 2.24 0.55
C ARG A 73 18.15 2.31 1.02
N VAL A 74 18.42 2.16 2.31
CA VAL A 74 19.76 2.39 2.89
C VAL A 74 20.75 1.32 2.42
N GLN A 75 20.38 0.05 2.56
CA GLN A 75 21.24 -1.07 2.20
C GLN A 75 21.10 -1.49 0.74
N GLY A 76 19.92 -1.32 0.17
CA GLY A 76 19.63 -1.68 -1.22
C GLY A 76 19.96 -0.59 -2.23
N GLY A 77 20.03 0.68 -1.82
CA GLY A 77 20.35 1.81 -2.70
C GLY A 77 19.17 2.35 -3.51
N ALA A 78 17.94 1.91 -3.24
CA ALA A 78 16.76 2.49 -3.85
C ALA A 78 16.55 3.93 -3.37
N TYR A 79 15.96 4.79 -4.21
CA TYR A 79 15.63 6.15 -3.80
C TYR A 79 14.51 6.20 -2.75
N GLY A 80 13.54 5.28 -2.83
CA GLY A 80 12.47 5.15 -1.86
C GLY A 80 11.84 3.77 -1.86
N ALA A 81 11.22 3.42 -0.71
CA ALA A 81 10.44 2.20 -0.56
C ALA A 81 9.19 2.49 0.27
N PHE A 82 8.08 1.88 -0.08
CA PHE A 82 6.78 2.18 0.49
C PHE A 82 6.01 0.90 0.76
N CYS A 83 5.22 0.92 1.83
CA CYS A 83 4.14 -0.01 2.11
C CYS A 83 2.85 0.79 2.08
N ALA A 84 2.01 0.53 1.10
CA ALA A 84 0.72 1.19 0.92
C ALA A 84 -0.41 0.20 1.15
N LEU A 85 -1.38 0.60 1.95
CA LEU A 85 -2.59 -0.17 2.19
C LEU A 85 -3.79 0.77 2.06
N ASP A 86 -4.64 0.50 1.09
CA ASP A 86 -5.89 1.21 0.92
C ASP A 86 -7.00 0.51 1.70
N ARG A 87 -7.55 1.21 2.68
CA ARG A 87 -8.64 0.74 3.55
C ARG A 87 -9.91 0.42 2.77
N MET A 88 -10.21 1.16 1.73
CA MET A 88 -11.48 1.03 1.01
C MET A 88 -11.49 -0.20 0.10
N SER A 89 -10.37 -0.47 -0.56
CA SER A 89 -10.26 -1.57 -1.50
C SER A 89 -9.58 -2.83 -0.94
N GLY A 90 -8.85 -2.72 0.18
CA GLY A 90 -8.01 -3.80 0.70
C GLY A 90 -6.71 -4.00 -0.08
N SER A 91 -6.40 -3.11 -1.03
CA SER A 91 -5.17 -3.21 -1.82
C SER A 91 -3.94 -2.94 -0.95
N LEU A 92 -3.12 -3.96 -0.75
CA LEU A 92 -1.80 -3.88 -0.13
C LEU A 92 -0.73 -3.93 -1.21
N ALA A 93 0.20 -2.98 -1.19
CA ALA A 93 1.34 -2.96 -2.10
C ALA A 93 2.63 -2.57 -1.37
N LEU A 94 3.67 -3.36 -1.61
CA LEU A 94 5.06 -3.03 -1.31
C LEU A 94 5.69 -2.55 -2.61
N VAL A 95 6.26 -1.34 -2.62
CA VAL A 95 6.80 -0.74 -3.84
C VAL A 95 8.14 -0.06 -3.59
N SER A 96 9.06 -0.14 -4.55
CA SER A 96 10.29 0.63 -4.57
C SER A 96 10.35 1.56 -5.77
N TYR A 97 11.13 2.62 -5.60
CA TYR A 97 11.25 3.70 -6.56
C TYR A 97 12.71 3.97 -6.88
N ARG A 98 13.06 3.95 -8.19
CA ARG A 98 14.44 4.10 -8.67
C ARG A 98 15.39 3.14 -7.96
N ASP A 99 15.06 1.87 -8.03
CA ASP A 99 15.74 0.77 -7.35
C ASP A 99 16.78 0.12 -8.28
N PRO A 100 18.04 0.00 -7.86
CA PRO A 100 19.03 -0.74 -8.65
C PRO A 100 18.82 -2.26 -8.61
N ASN A 101 18.01 -2.77 -7.66
CA ASN A 101 17.78 -4.20 -7.48
C ASN A 101 16.34 -4.59 -7.87
N VAL A 102 16.16 -5.86 -8.27
CA VAL A 102 14.84 -6.49 -8.39
C VAL A 102 14.73 -7.62 -7.38
N GLU A 103 15.56 -8.66 -7.50
CA GLU A 103 15.50 -9.87 -6.68
C GLU A 103 15.68 -9.59 -5.18
N LYS A 104 16.70 -8.80 -4.83
CA LYS A 104 16.96 -8.45 -3.42
C LYS A 104 15.77 -7.70 -2.80
N THR A 105 15.13 -6.85 -3.57
CA THR A 105 13.97 -6.07 -3.13
C THR A 105 12.75 -6.97 -2.94
N LEU A 106 12.48 -7.87 -3.87
CA LEU A 106 11.40 -8.86 -3.73
C LEU A 106 11.63 -9.79 -2.54
N ALA A 107 12.86 -10.27 -2.34
CA ALA A 107 13.20 -11.07 -1.16
C ALA A 107 12.99 -10.30 0.16
N THR A 108 13.25 -8.98 0.17
CA THR A 108 12.96 -8.12 1.33
C THR A 108 11.46 -8.01 1.58
N TYR A 109 10.64 -7.89 0.52
CA TYR A 109 9.18 -7.87 0.66
C TYR A 109 8.67 -9.18 1.26
N ASP A 110 9.16 -10.31 0.79
CA ASP A 110 8.77 -11.64 1.29
C ASP A 110 9.21 -11.90 2.73
N ALA A 111 10.34 -11.31 3.15
CA ALA A 111 10.85 -11.40 4.52
C ALA A 111 10.10 -10.51 5.53
N THR A 112 9.15 -9.67 5.08
CA THR A 112 8.43 -8.72 5.96
C THR A 112 7.66 -9.43 7.08
N ALA A 113 7.06 -10.58 6.80
CA ALA A 113 6.35 -11.37 7.80
C ALA A 113 7.29 -11.84 8.93
N ASP A 114 8.46 -12.35 8.57
CA ASP A 114 9.45 -12.82 9.54
C ASP A 114 10.05 -11.66 10.33
N TYR A 115 10.24 -10.52 9.71
CA TYR A 115 10.62 -9.29 10.42
C TYR A 115 9.60 -8.93 11.49
N LEU A 116 8.30 -8.88 11.16
CA LEU A 116 7.25 -8.53 12.10
C LEU A 116 7.15 -9.55 13.27
N ARG A 117 7.35 -10.84 13.01
CA ARG A 117 7.33 -11.88 14.05
C ARG A 117 8.50 -11.76 15.03
N LYS A 118 9.65 -11.29 14.54
CA LYS A 118 10.88 -11.13 15.34
C LYS A 118 11.02 -9.75 15.96
N LEU A 119 10.09 -8.84 15.63
CA LEU A 119 10.16 -7.45 16.03
C LEU A 119 9.99 -7.32 17.55
N ASP A 120 11.01 -6.83 18.23
CA ASP A 120 10.96 -6.45 19.64
C ASP A 120 10.77 -4.94 19.77
N LEU A 121 9.53 -4.51 19.92
CA LEU A 121 9.18 -3.10 20.09
C LEU A 121 9.22 -2.72 21.56
N SER A 122 10.04 -1.73 21.93
CA SER A 122 9.92 -1.09 23.23
C SER A 122 8.58 -0.34 23.35
N ASP A 123 8.14 -0.03 24.59
CA ASP A 123 6.94 0.81 24.80
C ASP A 123 7.08 2.18 24.14
N ARG A 124 8.29 2.71 24.15
CA ARG A 124 8.60 3.98 23.49
C ARG A 124 8.44 3.89 21.98
N ASP A 125 8.93 2.84 21.34
CA ASP A 125 8.87 2.68 19.87
C ASP A 125 7.42 2.47 19.42
N LEU A 126 6.65 1.68 20.18
CA LEU A 126 5.21 1.51 19.95
C LEU A 126 4.48 2.86 20.06
N THR A 127 4.76 3.62 21.11
CA THR A 127 4.16 4.96 21.28
C THR A 127 4.51 5.89 20.14
N LEU A 128 5.77 5.91 19.69
CA LEU A 128 6.20 6.72 18.56
C LEU A 128 5.54 6.30 17.25
N ALA A 129 5.34 4.99 17.03
CA ALA A 129 4.63 4.48 15.86
C ALA A 129 3.17 4.94 15.85
N ILE A 130 2.47 4.84 17.00
CA ILE A 130 1.07 5.29 17.16
C ILE A 130 0.96 6.81 16.95
N VAL A 131 1.80 7.60 17.62
CA VAL A 131 1.80 9.07 17.50
C VAL A 131 2.06 9.48 16.04
N GLY A 132 2.98 8.83 15.37
CA GLY A 132 3.24 9.08 13.96
C GLY A 132 2.05 8.76 13.06
N ALA A 133 1.34 7.67 13.30
CA ALA A 133 0.15 7.29 12.54
C ALA A 133 -1.01 8.28 12.76
N ILE A 134 -1.21 8.73 13.99
CA ILE A 134 -2.20 9.80 14.30
C ILE A 134 -1.80 11.11 13.63
N GLY A 135 -0.50 11.46 13.62
CA GLY A 135 -0.02 12.67 12.95
C GLY A 135 -0.30 12.67 11.45
N ASP A 136 -0.19 11.52 10.79
CA ASP A 136 -0.53 11.37 9.37
C ASP A 136 -2.05 11.61 9.13
N LEU A 137 -2.93 11.17 10.05
CA LEU A 137 -4.37 11.41 9.98
C LEU A 137 -4.77 12.86 10.26
N ASP A 138 -4.10 13.49 11.20
CA ASP A 138 -4.39 14.85 11.67
C ASP A 138 -3.62 15.91 10.87
N THR A 139 -3.08 15.55 9.71
CA THR A 139 -2.38 16.49 8.85
C THR A 139 -3.27 17.70 8.54
N TYR A 140 -2.73 18.91 8.75
CA TYR A 140 -3.43 20.14 8.44
C TYR A 140 -3.77 20.23 6.94
N LEU A 141 -5.04 20.46 6.67
CA LEU A 141 -5.53 20.66 5.30
C LEU A 141 -5.93 22.11 5.09
N LEU A 142 -5.49 22.71 3.99
CA LEU A 142 -5.97 23.99 3.52
C LEU A 142 -7.49 23.92 3.21
N PRO A 143 -8.21 25.06 3.16
CA PRO A 143 -9.66 25.06 2.98
C PRO A 143 -10.17 24.32 1.72
N ASP A 144 -9.45 24.43 0.61
CA ASP A 144 -9.73 23.72 -0.64
C ASP A 144 -9.52 22.20 -0.50
N ALA A 145 -8.41 21.77 0.09
CA ALA A 145 -8.13 20.37 0.37
C ALA A 145 -9.13 19.76 1.36
N ARG A 146 -9.60 20.54 2.36
CA ARG A 146 -10.65 20.12 3.28
C ARG A 146 -11.99 19.89 2.56
N GLY A 147 -12.33 20.78 1.63
CA GLY A 147 -13.50 20.64 0.77
C GLY A 147 -13.44 19.40 -0.10
N ALA A 148 -12.32 19.17 -0.76
CA ALA A 148 -12.09 17.98 -1.59
C ALA A 148 -12.14 16.69 -0.76
N ALA A 149 -11.49 16.65 0.41
CA ALA A 149 -11.53 15.51 1.31
C ALA A 149 -12.96 15.23 1.82
N SER A 150 -13.73 16.27 2.17
CA SER A 150 -15.13 16.13 2.60
C SER A 150 -16.00 15.56 1.49
N LEU A 151 -15.84 16.03 0.25
CA LEU A 151 -16.57 15.50 -0.90
C LEU A 151 -16.20 14.03 -1.17
N SER A 152 -14.92 13.70 -1.15
CA SER A 152 -14.45 12.32 -1.33
C SER A 152 -15.06 11.39 -0.29
N ARG A 153 -15.03 11.78 0.98
CA ARG A 153 -15.65 11.02 2.10
C ARG A 153 -17.14 10.81 1.91
N HIS A 154 -17.84 11.85 1.48
CA HIS A 154 -19.28 11.76 1.19
C HIS A 154 -19.57 10.77 0.05
N LEU A 155 -18.78 10.81 -1.03
CA LEU A 155 -18.96 9.93 -2.20
C LEU A 155 -18.60 8.46 -1.90
N THR A 156 -17.71 8.21 -0.93
CA THR A 156 -17.27 6.86 -0.54
C THR A 156 -17.94 6.33 0.71
N ASP A 157 -18.94 7.03 1.25
CA ASP A 157 -19.61 6.72 2.53
C ASP A 157 -18.60 6.55 3.71
N ASP A 158 -17.50 7.32 3.69
CA ASP A 158 -16.51 7.34 4.76
C ASP A 158 -17.01 8.24 5.91
N ARG A 159 -17.90 7.69 6.73
CA ARG A 159 -18.61 8.40 7.79
C ARG A 159 -17.72 8.72 8.98
N ASP A 160 -18.16 9.68 9.78
CA ASP A 160 -17.44 10.17 10.95
C ASP A 160 -17.29 9.09 12.03
N ASP A 161 -18.30 8.24 12.22
CA ASP A 161 -18.27 7.12 13.17
C ASP A 161 -17.19 6.09 12.81
N LEU A 162 -17.08 5.72 11.53
CA LEU A 162 -16.05 4.80 11.05
C LEU A 162 -14.64 5.39 11.21
N ARG A 163 -14.48 6.69 10.97
CA ARG A 163 -13.19 7.36 11.16
C ARG A 163 -12.81 7.48 12.63
N GLN A 164 -13.81 7.73 13.49
CA GLN A 164 -13.58 7.75 14.94
C GLN A 164 -13.19 6.36 15.46
N GLN A 165 -13.89 5.32 15.02
CA GLN A 165 -13.51 3.93 15.33
C GLN A 165 -12.07 3.64 14.90
N MET A 166 -11.71 3.95 13.66
CA MET A 166 -10.34 3.77 13.15
C MET A 166 -9.32 4.49 14.03
N ARG A 167 -9.64 5.72 14.48
CA ARG A 167 -8.76 6.49 15.37
C ARG A 167 -8.56 5.79 16.70
N GLU A 168 -9.62 5.27 17.30
CA GLU A 168 -9.56 4.52 18.54
C GLU A 168 -8.74 3.24 18.40
N GLU A 169 -8.90 2.51 17.30
CA GLU A 169 -8.15 1.33 16.97
C GLU A 169 -6.64 1.62 16.77
N ILE A 170 -6.30 2.76 16.15
CA ILE A 170 -4.91 3.22 16.03
C ILE A 170 -4.32 3.49 17.41
N LEU A 171 -5.05 4.24 18.26
CA LEU A 171 -4.59 4.55 19.62
C LEU A 171 -4.49 3.30 20.50
N GLY A 172 -5.36 2.30 20.28
CA GLY A 172 -5.37 1.01 20.95
C GLY A 172 -4.39 -0.02 20.38
N THR A 173 -3.52 0.35 19.45
CA THR A 173 -2.56 -0.58 18.83
C THR A 173 -1.59 -1.16 19.87
N THR A 174 -1.37 -2.46 19.80
CA THR A 174 -0.47 -3.21 20.68
C THR A 174 0.56 -4.00 19.87
N ARG A 175 1.62 -4.53 20.55
CA ARG A 175 2.59 -5.44 19.93
C ARG A 175 1.94 -6.68 19.29
N ARG A 176 0.87 -7.17 19.91
CA ARG A 176 0.11 -8.31 19.40
C ARG A 176 -0.41 -8.07 17.99
N HIS A 177 -0.91 -6.88 17.68
CA HIS A 177 -1.39 -6.52 16.34
C HIS A 177 -0.28 -6.63 15.28
N PHE A 178 0.98 -6.30 15.64
CA PHE A 178 2.13 -6.49 14.74
C PHE A 178 2.37 -7.96 14.44
N THR A 179 2.29 -8.83 15.45
CA THR A 179 2.46 -10.27 15.28
C THR A 179 1.31 -10.89 14.47
N GLU A 180 0.08 -10.47 14.72
CA GLU A 180 -1.09 -10.93 13.96
C GLU A 180 -1.03 -10.46 12.50
N PHE A 181 -0.58 -9.22 12.25
CA PHE A 181 -0.42 -8.71 10.88
C PHE A 181 0.73 -9.40 10.13
N ALA A 182 1.66 -10.03 10.82
CA ALA A 182 2.69 -10.85 10.18
C ALA A 182 2.09 -12.03 9.40
N ASP A 183 1.01 -12.61 9.87
CA ASP A 183 0.33 -13.70 9.16
C ASP A 183 -0.35 -13.19 7.88
N VAL A 184 -0.93 -11.99 7.93
CA VAL A 184 -1.46 -11.31 6.74
C VAL A 184 -0.35 -11.07 5.71
N MET A 185 0.82 -10.59 6.17
CA MET A 185 1.99 -10.37 5.30
C MET A 185 2.55 -11.67 4.72
N ALA A 186 2.50 -12.77 5.46
CA ALA A 186 2.93 -14.09 4.97
C ALA A 186 2.02 -14.60 3.84
N GLU A 187 0.71 -14.44 3.98
CA GLU A 187 -0.24 -14.79 2.92
C GLU A 187 -0.12 -13.83 1.73
N ALA A 188 0.06 -12.54 1.98
CA ALA A 188 0.29 -11.55 0.94
C ALA A 188 1.59 -11.82 0.15
N ALA A 189 2.64 -12.31 0.80
CA ALA A 189 3.89 -12.71 0.13
C ALA A 189 3.67 -13.87 -0.86
N LYS A 190 2.79 -14.82 -0.53
CA LYS A 190 2.45 -15.97 -1.39
C LYS A 190 1.51 -15.59 -2.53
N ALA A 191 0.47 -14.81 -2.23
CA ALA A 191 -0.59 -14.45 -3.17
C ALA A 191 -0.28 -13.22 -4.01
N GLY A 192 0.72 -12.43 -3.61
CA GLY A 192 1.04 -11.14 -4.23
C GLY A 192 1.52 -11.25 -5.66
N THR A 193 0.90 -10.47 -6.54
CA THR A 193 1.35 -10.30 -7.92
C THR A 193 2.51 -9.33 -7.99
N VAL A 194 3.54 -9.68 -8.77
CA VAL A 194 4.72 -8.87 -9.01
C VAL A 194 4.57 -8.09 -10.31
N CYS A 195 4.86 -6.79 -10.25
CA CYS A 195 4.99 -5.94 -11.44
C CYS A 195 6.28 -5.13 -11.33
N VAL A 196 7.14 -5.24 -12.33
CA VAL A 196 8.41 -4.52 -12.39
C VAL A 196 8.46 -3.67 -13.65
N LEU A 197 8.73 -2.37 -13.49
CA LEU A 197 9.08 -1.50 -14.61
C LEU A 197 10.58 -1.22 -14.55
N GLY A 198 11.33 -1.58 -15.61
CA GLY A 198 12.78 -1.39 -15.61
C GLY A 198 13.48 -1.85 -16.89
N GLY A 199 14.81 -1.87 -16.84
CA GLY A 199 15.65 -2.26 -17.96
C GLY A 199 16.07 -3.73 -17.90
N SER A 200 17.36 -3.98 -18.14
CA SER A 200 17.94 -5.34 -18.22
C SER A 200 17.74 -6.16 -16.94
N ALA A 201 17.81 -5.54 -15.77
CA ALA A 201 17.56 -6.25 -14.50
C ALA A 201 16.13 -6.79 -14.42
N ALA A 202 15.13 -5.99 -14.81
CA ALA A 202 13.74 -6.42 -14.88
C ALA A 202 13.51 -7.51 -15.94
N GLU A 203 14.18 -7.40 -17.09
CA GLU A 203 14.12 -8.40 -18.16
C GLU A 203 14.73 -9.74 -17.75
N ASN A 204 15.86 -9.71 -17.04
CA ASN A 204 16.52 -10.90 -16.50
C ASN A 204 15.65 -11.61 -15.46
N ALA A 205 15.13 -10.87 -14.48
CA ALA A 205 14.22 -11.41 -13.49
C ALA A 205 12.98 -12.05 -14.13
N ALA A 206 12.37 -11.36 -15.10
CA ALA A 206 11.21 -11.90 -15.81
C ALA A 206 11.53 -13.17 -16.60
N THR A 207 12.75 -13.29 -17.13
CA THR A 207 13.20 -14.50 -17.82
C THR A 207 13.42 -15.65 -16.86
N GLU A 208 14.04 -15.39 -15.71
CA GLU A 208 14.34 -16.38 -14.68
C GLU A 208 13.07 -16.95 -14.05
N HIS A 209 12.11 -16.08 -13.75
CA HIS A 209 10.85 -16.48 -13.09
C HIS A 209 9.70 -16.79 -14.07
N GLY A 210 9.92 -16.69 -15.37
CA GLY A 210 8.87 -16.96 -16.36
C GLY A 210 7.74 -15.94 -16.38
N TRP A 211 8.00 -14.68 -16.00
CA TRP A 211 6.99 -13.61 -16.02
C TRP A 211 6.66 -13.14 -17.44
N THR A 212 5.49 -12.58 -17.60
CA THR A 212 5.12 -11.92 -18.85
C THR A 212 5.97 -10.67 -19.06
N LYS A 213 6.60 -10.57 -20.24
CA LYS A 213 7.40 -9.41 -20.65
C LYS A 213 6.62 -8.55 -21.64
N LYS A 214 6.52 -7.25 -21.36
CA LYS A 214 5.92 -6.26 -22.28
C LYS A 214 6.92 -5.14 -22.54
N LYS A 215 7.26 -4.90 -23.81
CA LYS A 215 8.00 -3.69 -24.18
C LYS A 215 7.03 -2.53 -24.22
N VAL A 216 7.35 -1.44 -23.49
CA VAL A 216 6.49 -0.26 -23.34
C VAL A 216 7.00 0.90 -24.19
N LEU A 217 8.30 0.93 -24.51
CA LEU A 217 8.98 1.93 -25.36
C LEU A 217 9.91 1.23 -26.32
#